data_e934d39b1edf329fc3c7d67e02336e55
#
_entry.id   e934d39b1edf329fc3c7d67e02336e55
#
_cell.length_a   1.000
_cell.length_b   1.000
_cell.length_c   1.000
_cell.angle_alpha   90.00
_cell.angle_beta   90.00
_cell.angle_gamma   90.00
#
_symmetry.space_group_name_H-M   'P 1'
#
loop_
_entity.id
_entity.type
_entity.pdbx_description
1 polymer ?
#
loop_
_entity_poly.entity_id
_entity_poly.type
_entity_poly.pdbx_seq_one_letter_code
_entity_poly.pdbx_strand_id
1 'polypeptide(L)'
;MRSQSNSELIAAYLDAVIRKDASAVDRFFAPDVEYMVNGALTPDPEGKLPPISADCYMALPWLGVHKGKEAVKEFLAHMHRNLEVTAHGPREVISQGNRAAAFGWFRFQALSTGRTAEVAYAIRFELRNGLIARYHFLENTLNVAAAFRSSGEWSLNTDGAKHTVPSQ
;
A
#
# COMPACT_ATOMS: atom_id res chain seq x y z
N MET A 1 22.45 -19.55 -17.69
CA MET A 1 21.95 -18.35 -16.98
C MET A 1 21.19 -18.84 -15.75
N ARG A 2 21.52 -18.40 -14.53
CA ARG A 2 20.70 -18.71 -13.34
C ARG A 2 19.36 -18.02 -13.50
N SER A 3 18.26 -18.74 -13.39
CA SER A 3 16.93 -18.14 -13.30
C SER A 3 16.90 -17.29 -12.03
N GLN A 4 16.49 -16.03 -12.16
CA GLN A 4 16.31 -15.13 -11.03
C GLN A 4 15.29 -15.74 -10.07
N SER A 5 15.61 -15.81 -8.79
CA SER A 5 14.64 -16.29 -7.79
C SER A 5 13.48 -15.29 -7.61
N ASN A 6 12.33 -15.78 -7.15
CA ASN A 6 11.19 -14.90 -6.88
C ASN A 6 11.51 -13.84 -5.82
N SER A 7 12.33 -14.17 -4.83
CA SER A 7 12.78 -13.20 -3.81
C SER A 7 13.64 -12.10 -4.44
N GLU A 8 14.55 -12.42 -5.34
CA GLU A 8 15.37 -11.43 -6.05
C GLU A 8 14.53 -10.55 -6.97
N LEU A 9 13.53 -11.12 -7.66
CA LEU A 9 12.60 -10.35 -8.49
C LEU A 9 11.81 -9.34 -7.64
N ILE A 10 11.24 -9.77 -6.51
CA ILE A 10 10.49 -8.91 -5.60
C ILE A 10 11.39 -7.81 -5.00
N ALA A 11 12.61 -8.16 -4.57
CA ALA A 11 13.57 -7.18 -4.07
C ALA A 11 13.89 -6.11 -5.14
N ALA A 12 14.14 -6.53 -6.38
CA ALA A 12 14.41 -5.63 -7.50
C ALA A 12 13.22 -4.70 -7.82
N TYR A 13 11.97 -5.23 -7.75
CA TYR A 13 10.77 -4.42 -7.89
C TYR A 13 10.66 -3.35 -6.79
N LEU A 14 10.82 -3.75 -5.52
CA LEU A 14 10.72 -2.80 -4.40
C LEU A 14 11.79 -1.72 -4.46
N ASP A 15 13.01 -2.07 -4.92
CA ASP A 15 14.07 -1.08 -5.17
C ASP A 15 13.71 -0.11 -6.31
N ALA A 16 13.07 -0.61 -7.37
CA ALA A 16 12.63 0.23 -8.47
C ALA A 16 11.54 1.24 -8.04
N VAL A 17 10.59 0.79 -7.21
CA VAL A 17 9.54 1.68 -6.66
C VAL A 17 10.15 2.80 -5.81
N ILE A 18 11.11 2.49 -4.93
CA ILE A 18 11.80 3.49 -4.10
C ILE A 18 12.52 4.52 -4.96
N ARG A 19 13.16 4.08 -6.04
CA ARG A 19 13.83 4.97 -7.00
C ARG A 19 12.86 5.73 -7.93
N LYS A 20 11.56 5.54 -7.77
CA LYS A 20 10.50 6.12 -8.65
C LYS A 20 10.72 5.77 -10.12
N ASP A 21 11.18 4.53 -10.40
CA ASP A 21 11.42 4.04 -11.75
C ASP A 21 10.10 3.88 -12.51
N ALA A 22 9.84 4.77 -13.45
CA ALA A 22 8.60 4.79 -14.23
C ALA A 22 8.37 3.49 -15.04
N SER A 23 9.44 2.74 -15.37
CA SER A 23 9.35 1.48 -16.12
C SER A 23 9.05 0.26 -15.23
N ALA A 24 9.03 0.43 -13.90
CA ALA A 24 8.89 -0.69 -12.96
C ALA A 24 7.59 -1.48 -13.21
N VAL A 25 6.48 -0.79 -13.46
CA VAL A 25 5.19 -1.46 -13.72
C VAL A 25 5.27 -2.34 -14.95
N ASP A 26 5.86 -1.84 -16.03
CA ASP A 26 5.95 -2.58 -17.30
C ASP A 26 6.87 -3.79 -17.20
N ARG A 27 7.94 -3.69 -16.43
CA ARG A 27 8.93 -4.77 -16.26
C ARG A 27 8.48 -5.90 -15.34
N PHE A 28 7.81 -5.55 -14.24
CA PHE A 28 7.59 -6.50 -13.16
C PHE A 28 6.17 -7.04 -13.07
N PHE A 29 5.16 -6.36 -13.65
CA PHE A 29 3.77 -6.79 -13.52
C PHE A 29 3.23 -7.52 -14.75
N ALA A 30 2.34 -8.47 -14.50
CA ALA A 30 1.52 -9.06 -15.55
C ALA A 30 0.54 -8.03 -16.14
N PRO A 31 0.13 -8.14 -17.41
CA PRO A 31 -0.79 -7.19 -18.04
C PRO A 31 -2.12 -7.04 -17.29
N ASP A 32 -2.61 -8.13 -16.71
CA ASP A 32 -3.86 -8.27 -15.98
C ASP A 32 -3.68 -8.28 -14.45
N VAL A 33 -2.63 -7.64 -13.95
CA VAL A 33 -2.33 -7.60 -12.51
C VAL A 33 -3.51 -7.10 -11.69
N GLU A 34 -3.72 -7.73 -10.53
CA GLU A 34 -4.56 -7.20 -9.44
C GLU A 34 -3.66 -6.57 -8.38
N TYR A 35 -3.67 -5.25 -8.30
CA TYR A 35 -2.91 -4.48 -7.32
C TYR A 35 -3.87 -3.97 -6.25
N MET A 36 -3.75 -4.48 -5.04
CA MET A 36 -4.63 -4.19 -3.92
C MET A 36 -3.89 -3.43 -2.83
N VAL A 37 -4.51 -2.36 -2.33
CA VAL A 37 -4.00 -1.57 -1.21
C VAL A 37 -5.00 -1.64 -0.07
N ASN A 38 -4.53 -2.13 1.08
CA ASN A 38 -5.32 -2.39 2.29
C ASN A 38 -6.64 -3.11 1.99
N GLY A 39 -6.97 -4.12 2.65
CA GLY A 39 -8.15 -4.95 2.63
C GLY A 39 -9.02 -4.98 1.34
N ALA A 40 -9.23 -6.15 0.80
CA ALA A 40 -10.40 -6.34 -0.03
C ALA A 40 -11.61 -6.04 0.85
N LEU A 41 -12.30 -4.96 0.54
CA LEU A 41 -13.62 -4.77 1.14
C LEU A 41 -14.46 -5.96 0.71
N THR A 42 -14.93 -6.75 1.67
CA THR A 42 -15.85 -7.85 1.39
C THR A 42 -17.24 -7.27 1.52
N PRO A 43 -17.93 -7.03 0.39
CA PRO A 43 -19.32 -6.59 0.44
C PRO A 43 -20.18 -7.68 1.13
N ASP A 44 -21.30 -7.26 1.69
CA ASP A 44 -22.34 -8.21 2.11
C ASP A 44 -22.89 -9.01 0.91
N PRO A 45 -23.76 -10.01 1.14
CA PRO A 45 -24.34 -10.80 0.05
C PRO A 45 -25.11 -9.96 -1.00
N GLU A 46 -25.57 -8.77 -0.64
CA GLU A 46 -26.24 -7.82 -1.51
C GLU A 46 -25.26 -6.89 -2.25
N GLY A 47 -23.95 -7.05 -2.03
CA GLY A 47 -22.90 -6.23 -2.67
C GLY A 47 -22.66 -4.88 -2.00
N LYS A 48 -23.25 -4.62 -0.82
CA LYS A 48 -23.11 -3.37 -0.08
C LYS A 48 -21.91 -3.40 0.87
N LEU A 49 -21.12 -2.35 0.87
CA LEU A 49 -20.03 -2.18 1.82
C LEU A 49 -20.54 -1.68 3.17
N PRO A 50 -19.92 -2.10 4.30
CA PRO A 50 -20.19 -1.51 5.60
C PRO A 50 -19.94 0.01 5.57
N PRO A 51 -20.79 0.84 6.22
CA PRO A 51 -20.69 2.30 6.17
C PRO A 51 -19.30 2.82 6.57
N ILE A 52 -18.73 2.30 7.65
CA ILE A 52 -17.37 2.70 8.11
C ILE A 52 -16.31 2.43 7.03
N SER A 53 -16.41 1.30 6.32
CA SER A 53 -15.49 0.98 5.24
C SER A 53 -15.65 1.92 4.04
N ALA A 54 -16.88 2.32 3.73
CA ALA A 54 -17.18 3.29 2.68
C ALA A 54 -16.60 4.67 3.03
N ASP A 55 -16.77 5.13 4.26
CA ASP A 55 -16.23 6.41 4.74
C ASP A 55 -14.69 6.42 4.69
N CYS A 56 -14.03 5.33 5.11
CA CYS A 56 -12.58 5.20 4.99
C CYS A 56 -12.10 5.26 3.54
N TYR A 57 -12.87 4.64 2.64
CA TYR A 57 -12.58 4.66 1.20
C TYR A 57 -12.68 6.06 0.61
N MET A 58 -13.69 6.81 1.01
CA MET A 58 -13.86 8.21 0.59
C MET A 58 -12.74 9.11 1.13
N ALA A 59 -12.25 8.83 2.35
CA ALA A 59 -11.18 9.59 2.98
C ALA A 59 -9.79 9.30 2.38
N LEU A 60 -9.55 8.06 1.94
CA LEU A 60 -8.27 7.60 1.35
C LEU A 60 -8.54 6.95 -0.02
N PRO A 61 -8.71 7.74 -1.08
CA PRO A 61 -9.21 7.27 -2.38
C PRO A 61 -8.28 6.32 -3.13
N TRP A 62 -7.06 6.10 -2.64
CA TRP A 62 -6.13 5.12 -3.20
C TRP A 62 -6.28 3.71 -2.63
N LEU A 63 -7.14 3.51 -1.63
CA LEU A 63 -7.44 2.17 -1.12
C LEU A 63 -8.16 1.33 -2.18
N GLY A 64 -8.01 0.01 -2.10
CA GLY A 64 -8.77 -0.93 -2.91
C GLY A 64 -8.01 -1.63 -4.03
N VAL A 65 -8.72 -2.02 -5.07
CA VAL A 65 -8.19 -2.85 -6.15
C VAL A 65 -8.02 -2.04 -7.43
N HIS A 66 -6.78 -2.00 -7.91
CA HIS A 66 -6.40 -1.42 -9.20
C HIS A 66 -6.08 -2.57 -10.17
N LYS A 67 -6.83 -2.68 -11.27
CA LYS A 67 -6.69 -3.79 -12.23
C LYS A 67 -5.96 -3.36 -13.50
N GLY A 68 -4.93 -4.15 -13.85
CA GLY A 68 -4.10 -3.91 -15.01
C GLY A 68 -3.01 -2.86 -14.79
N LYS A 69 -2.01 -2.86 -15.67
CA LYS A 69 -0.82 -2.00 -15.54
C LYS A 69 -1.14 -0.50 -15.52
N GLU A 70 -2.08 -0.06 -16.33
CA GLU A 70 -2.41 1.38 -16.43
C GLU A 70 -3.02 1.89 -15.12
N ALA A 71 -3.94 1.15 -14.50
CA ALA A 71 -4.49 1.52 -13.21
C ALA A 71 -3.42 1.55 -12.10
N VAL A 72 -2.42 0.64 -12.15
CA VAL A 72 -1.28 0.67 -11.22
C VAL A 72 -0.39 1.90 -11.46
N LYS A 73 -0.13 2.28 -12.71
CA LYS A 73 0.63 3.51 -13.03
C LYS A 73 -0.09 4.76 -12.53
N GLU A 74 -1.40 4.84 -12.73
CA GLU A 74 -2.23 5.94 -12.23
C GLU A 74 -2.20 6.02 -10.70
N PHE A 75 -2.35 4.87 -10.02
CA PHE A 75 -2.21 4.78 -8.57
C PHE A 75 -0.85 5.29 -8.08
N LEU A 76 0.27 4.81 -8.65
CA LEU A 76 1.61 5.24 -8.26
C LEU A 76 1.83 6.73 -8.54
N ALA A 77 1.35 7.24 -9.68
CA ALA A 77 1.41 8.66 -9.98
C ALA A 77 0.60 9.50 -8.99
N HIS A 78 -0.58 9.00 -8.57
CA HIS A 78 -1.41 9.64 -7.54
C HIS A 78 -0.67 9.68 -6.20
N MET A 79 -0.06 8.55 -5.77
CA MET A 79 0.72 8.51 -4.53
C MET A 79 1.89 9.49 -4.55
N HIS A 80 2.66 9.54 -5.65
CA HIS A 80 3.80 10.47 -5.77
C HIS A 80 3.40 11.95 -5.76
N ARG A 81 2.17 12.29 -6.16
CA ARG A 81 1.63 13.67 -6.04
C ARG A 81 1.21 14.04 -4.62
N ASN A 82 0.93 13.06 -3.77
CA ASN A 82 0.39 13.29 -2.43
C ASN A 82 1.41 13.07 -1.32
N LEU A 83 2.41 12.23 -1.54
CA LEU A 83 3.41 11.94 -0.51
C LEU A 83 4.82 11.78 -1.10
N GLU A 84 5.80 12.03 -0.25
CA GLU A 84 7.21 11.80 -0.53
C GLU A 84 7.77 10.81 0.49
N VAL A 85 8.32 9.69 0.01
CA VAL A 85 9.04 8.73 0.87
C VAL A 85 10.39 9.33 1.23
N THR A 86 10.62 9.58 2.52
CA THR A 86 11.82 10.24 3.06
C THR A 86 12.84 9.27 3.66
N ALA A 87 12.38 8.08 4.05
CA ALA A 87 13.25 7.01 4.56
C ALA A 87 12.56 5.65 4.41
N HIS A 88 13.34 4.60 4.38
CA HIS A 88 12.87 3.22 4.46
C HIS A 88 13.88 2.37 5.23
N GLY A 89 13.41 1.31 5.88
CA GLY A 89 14.25 0.36 6.59
C GLY A 89 14.62 -0.87 5.76
N PRO A 90 15.35 -1.79 6.40
CA PRO A 90 15.61 -3.10 5.82
C PRO A 90 14.30 -3.82 5.52
N ARG A 91 14.34 -4.67 4.49
CA ARG A 91 13.20 -5.47 4.06
C ARG A 91 13.55 -6.95 4.21
N GLU A 92 12.58 -7.72 4.67
CA GLU A 92 12.61 -9.16 4.61
C GLU A 92 11.74 -9.62 3.44
N VAL A 93 12.26 -10.49 2.58
CA VAL A 93 11.50 -11.10 1.48
C VAL A 93 11.61 -12.62 1.61
N ILE A 94 10.46 -13.27 1.75
CA ILE A 94 10.34 -14.72 1.77
C ILE A 94 9.56 -15.19 0.55
N SER A 95 9.91 -16.34 -0.02
CA SER A 95 9.19 -16.89 -1.17
C SER A 95 9.10 -18.40 -1.13
N GLN A 96 7.97 -18.92 -1.61
CA GLN A 96 7.71 -20.34 -1.75
C GLN A 96 6.85 -20.59 -3.00
N GLY A 97 7.36 -21.38 -3.94
CA GLY A 97 6.68 -21.62 -5.21
C GLY A 97 6.44 -20.30 -5.94
N ASN A 98 5.19 -20.05 -6.34
CA ASN A 98 4.77 -18.84 -7.03
C ASN A 98 4.28 -17.72 -6.08
N ARG A 99 4.53 -17.82 -4.78
CA ARG A 99 4.11 -16.84 -3.77
C ARG A 99 5.31 -16.23 -3.08
N ALA A 100 5.18 -14.95 -2.72
CA ALA A 100 6.18 -14.28 -1.89
C ALA A 100 5.48 -13.33 -0.90
N ALA A 101 6.20 -12.99 0.16
CA ALA A 101 5.82 -11.92 1.06
C ALA A 101 7.03 -11.02 1.33
N ALA A 102 6.78 -9.73 1.49
CA ALA A 102 7.77 -8.77 1.93
C ALA A 102 7.27 -8.02 3.15
N PHE A 103 8.18 -7.77 4.10
CA PHE A 103 7.92 -7.01 5.31
C PHE A 103 8.96 -5.90 5.42
N GLY A 104 8.52 -4.75 5.93
CA GLY A 104 9.41 -3.61 6.10
C GLY A 104 8.70 -2.41 6.67
N TRP A 105 9.35 -1.27 6.60
CA TRP A 105 8.77 0.02 6.96
C TRP A 105 9.30 1.12 6.05
N PHE A 106 8.53 2.17 5.93
CA PHE A 106 8.96 3.43 5.31
C PHE A 106 8.41 4.62 6.08
N ARG A 107 9.08 5.77 5.92
CA ARG A 107 8.61 7.07 6.40
C ARG A 107 8.29 7.92 5.20
N PHE A 108 7.18 8.65 5.27
CA PHE A 108 6.80 9.60 4.23
C PHE A 108 6.39 10.93 4.83
N GLN A 109 6.43 11.97 4.01
CA GLN A 109 5.82 13.26 4.26
C GLN A 109 4.56 13.39 3.39
N ALA A 110 3.42 13.72 4.00
CA ALA A 110 2.21 14.09 3.29
C ALA A 110 2.36 15.53 2.77
N LEU A 111 2.32 15.70 1.44
CA LEU A 111 2.65 16.99 0.82
C LEU A 111 1.61 18.08 1.10
N SER A 112 0.35 17.70 1.33
CA SER A 112 -0.73 18.65 1.63
C SER A 112 -0.68 19.22 3.05
N THR A 113 -0.09 18.51 4.02
CA THR A 113 -0.04 18.90 5.43
C THR A 113 1.36 19.16 5.94
N GLY A 114 2.38 18.70 5.24
CA GLY A 114 3.77 18.71 5.69
C GLY A 114 4.10 17.70 6.80
N ARG A 115 3.11 16.93 7.28
CA ARG A 115 3.28 15.95 8.36
C ARG A 115 3.98 14.70 7.87
N THR A 116 4.70 14.05 8.78
CA THR A 116 5.39 12.79 8.50
C THR A 116 4.72 11.64 9.25
N ALA A 117 4.72 10.45 8.64
CA ALA A 117 4.33 9.22 9.29
C ALA A 117 5.33 8.12 8.97
N GLU A 118 5.51 7.22 9.93
CA GLU A 118 6.24 5.96 9.74
C GLU A 118 5.22 4.82 9.68
N VAL A 119 5.38 3.97 8.68
CA VAL A 119 4.40 2.93 8.34
C VAL A 119 5.12 1.60 8.20
N ALA A 120 4.77 0.64 9.05
CA ALA A 120 5.13 -0.75 8.84
C ALA A 120 4.19 -1.36 7.80
N TYR A 121 4.71 -2.24 6.97
CA TYR A 121 3.93 -2.89 5.92
C TYR A 121 4.20 -4.39 5.82
N ALA A 122 3.21 -5.09 5.29
CA ALA A 122 3.32 -6.43 4.76
C ALA A 122 2.76 -6.46 3.35
N ILE A 123 3.46 -7.10 2.43
CA ILE A 123 3.01 -7.23 1.03
C ILE A 123 2.96 -8.71 0.68
N ARG A 124 1.84 -9.18 0.15
CA ARG A 124 1.70 -10.50 -0.44
C ARG A 124 1.79 -10.38 -1.95
N PHE A 125 2.55 -11.29 -2.56
CA PHE A 125 2.70 -11.40 -4.01
C PHE A 125 2.27 -12.78 -4.50
N GLU A 126 1.66 -12.82 -5.68
CA GLU A 126 1.53 -14.03 -6.49
C GLU A 126 2.17 -13.78 -7.85
N LEU A 127 3.04 -14.69 -8.27
CA LEU A 127 3.77 -14.60 -9.52
C LEU A 127 3.20 -15.57 -10.55
N ARG A 128 3.19 -15.16 -11.80
CA ARG A 128 2.80 -15.97 -12.94
C ARG A 128 3.76 -15.69 -14.10
N ASN A 129 4.43 -16.72 -14.59
CA ASN A 129 5.43 -16.62 -15.67
C ASN A 129 6.53 -15.57 -15.42
N GLY A 130 7.03 -15.50 -14.18
CA GLY A 130 8.09 -14.54 -13.80
C GLY A 130 7.62 -13.09 -13.67
N LEU A 131 6.31 -12.85 -13.62
CA LEU A 131 5.72 -11.52 -13.42
C LEU A 131 4.79 -11.53 -12.21
N ILE A 132 4.65 -10.38 -11.55
CA ILE A 132 3.73 -10.17 -10.45
C ILE A 132 2.31 -10.09 -11.03
N ALA A 133 1.48 -11.10 -10.75
CA ALA A 133 0.10 -11.18 -11.18
C ALA A 133 -0.87 -10.67 -10.11
N ARG A 134 -0.48 -10.78 -8.83
CA ARG A 134 -1.25 -10.22 -7.70
C ARG A 134 -0.29 -9.57 -6.73
N TYR A 135 -0.67 -8.39 -6.27
CA TYR A 135 0.02 -7.58 -5.28
C TYR A 135 -0.99 -7.16 -4.22
N HIS A 136 -0.74 -7.45 -2.97
CA HIS A 136 -1.62 -7.04 -1.87
C HIS A 136 -0.79 -6.38 -0.78
N PHE A 137 -0.93 -5.08 -0.67
CA PHE A 137 -0.24 -4.22 0.27
C PHE A 137 -1.11 -3.98 1.51
N LEU A 138 -0.56 -4.26 2.67
CA LEU A 138 -1.16 -4.02 3.98
C LEU A 138 -0.26 -3.09 4.78
N GLU A 139 -0.84 -2.07 5.36
CA GLU A 139 -0.10 -1.05 6.12
C GLU A 139 -0.87 -0.56 7.34
N ASN A 140 -0.20 0.17 8.23
CA ASN A 140 -0.85 0.88 9.32
C ASN A 140 -1.60 2.11 8.78
N THR A 141 -2.83 1.90 8.31
CA THR A 141 -3.68 2.92 7.70
C THR A 141 -4.01 4.06 8.65
N LEU A 142 -4.05 3.83 9.97
CA LEU A 142 -4.29 4.89 10.95
C LEU A 142 -3.18 5.94 10.92
N ASN A 143 -1.92 5.53 10.85
CA ASN A 143 -0.78 6.47 10.74
C ASN A 143 -0.83 7.24 9.43
N VAL A 144 -1.19 6.56 8.33
CA VAL A 144 -1.36 7.22 7.02
C VAL A 144 -2.45 8.29 7.10
N ALA A 145 -3.64 7.93 7.58
CA ALA A 145 -4.76 8.87 7.71
C ALA A 145 -4.42 10.05 8.63
N ALA A 146 -3.69 9.82 9.73
CA ALA A 146 -3.25 10.87 10.64
C ALA A 146 -2.34 11.91 9.96
N ALA A 147 -1.44 11.47 9.07
CA ALA A 147 -0.56 12.38 8.32
C ALA A 147 -1.34 13.29 7.35
N PHE A 148 -2.42 12.77 6.76
CA PHE A 148 -3.26 13.55 5.83
C PHE A 148 -4.36 14.37 6.51
N ARG A 149 -4.57 14.25 7.81
CA ARG A 149 -5.59 14.99 8.53
C ARG A 149 -5.31 16.49 8.53
N SER A 150 -6.22 17.30 8.00
CA SER A 150 -6.08 18.76 7.93
C SER A 150 -6.53 19.47 9.19
N SER A 151 -7.55 18.95 9.90
CA SER A 151 -8.14 19.59 11.09
C SER A 151 -8.90 18.57 11.94
N GLY A 152 -9.39 19.05 13.10
CA GLY A 152 -10.25 18.30 14.00
C GLY A 152 -9.51 17.37 14.97
N GLU A 153 -10.26 16.88 15.96
CA GLU A 153 -9.80 15.90 16.94
C GLU A 153 -10.43 14.55 16.67
N TRP A 154 -9.63 13.49 16.82
CA TRP A 154 -10.16 12.14 16.85
C TRP A 154 -10.39 11.72 18.28
N SER A 155 -11.61 11.31 18.59
CA SER A 155 -11.94 10.70 19.87
C SER A 155 -12.18 9.21 19.65
N LEU A 156 -11.47 8.39 20.40
CA LEU A 156 -11.63 6.93 20.40
C LEU A 156 -12.20 6.53 21.76
N ASN A 157 -13.23 5.70 21.77
CA ASN A 157 -13.78 5.13 23.00
C ASN A 157 -13.29 3.68 23.12
N THR A 158 -12.38 3.46 24.07
CA THR A 158 -11.88 2.14 24.40
C THR A 158 -12.01 1.94 25.92
N ASP A 159 -12.34 0.74 26.34
CA ASP A 159 -12.46 0.36 27.78
C ASP A 159 -13.39 1.30 28.59
N GLY A 160 -14.42 1.84 27.95
CA GLY A 160 -15.34 2.80 28.55
C GLY A 160 -14.76 4.20 28.78
N ALA A 161 -13.57 4.49 28.31
CA ALA A 161 -12.93 5.80 28.39
C ALA A 161 -12.80 6.44 27.02
N LYS A 162 -12.96 7.76 26.96
CA LYS A 162 -12.72 8.56 25.77
C LYS A 162 -11.24 8.98 25.70
N HIS A 163 -10.60 8.62 24.61
CA HIS A 163 -9.22 9.01 24.32
C HIS A 163 -9.22 9.99 23.15
N THR A 164 -8.55 11.12 23.30
CA THR A 164 -8.34 12.07 22.22
C THR A 164 -6.98 11.85 21.59
N VAL A 165 -6.96 11.64 20.27
CA VAL A 165 -5.71 11.61 19.49
C VAL A 165 -5.36 13.06 19.15
N PRO A 166 -4.29 13.63 19.74
CA PRO A 166 -3.96 15.04 19.53
C PRO A 166 -3.65 15.32 18.07
N SER A 167 -3.96 16.52 17.62
CA SER A 167 -3.43 17.06 16.38
C SER A 167 -1.96 17.39 16.63
N GLN A 168 -1.05 16.67 16.01
CA GLN A 168 0.36 17.06 15.99
C GLN A 168 0.57 18.28 15.09
#